data_b12e39bfefb913fee5b792f09e89248a
#
_entry.id   b12e39bfefb913fee5b792f09e89248a
#
_cell.length_a   1.000
_cell.length_b   1.000
_cell.length_c   1.000
_cell.angle_alpha   90.00
_cell.angle_beta   90.00
_cell.angle_gamma   90.00
#
_symmetry.space_group_name_H-M   'P 1'
#
loop_
_entity.id
_entity.type
_entity.pdbx_description
1 polymer ?
#
loop_
_entity_poly.entity_id
_entity_poly.type
_entity_poly.pdbx_seq_one_letter_code
_entity_poly.pdbx_strand_id
1 'polypeptide(L)'
;MSVKASTRQSGSVIIIDLSGQIKLGEGTAVLRDAVKDLLGKGYKKILLNLGDVNYIDSITVGELISAFTSVRNQGGELKLLHLTKKVRTVLEITRLYTVFDVRDDEAEAIAAFN
;
A
#
# COMPACT_ATOMS: atom_id res chain seq x y z
N MET A 1 5.70 2.97 -18.26
CA MET A 1 4.77 4.01 -17.98
C MET A 1 4.74 4.39 -16.53
N SER A 2 4.07 5.42 -16.26
CA SER A 2 4.08 6.00 -14.93
C SER A 2 3.14 5.28 -13.98
N VAL A 3 3.38 5.50 -12.71
CA VAL A 3 2.50 5.14 -11.63
C VAL A 3 1.75 6.40 -11.21
N LYS A 4 0.51 6.24 -10.77
CA LYS A 4 -0.28 7.35 -10.25
C LYS A 4 -0.75 6.99 -8.85
N ALA A 5 -0.81 8.00 -7.98
CA ALA A 5 -1.31 7.86 -6.63
C ALA A 5 -2.32 8.98 -6.37
N SER A 6 -3.46 8.63 -5.82
CA SER A 6 -4.43 9.59 -5.35
C SER A 6 -4.95 9.14 -4.00
N THR A 7 -5.46 10.08 -3.20
CA THR A 7 -5.92 9.75 -1.85
C THR A 7 -7.40 10.04 -1.70
N ARG A 8 -8.05 9.22 -0.89
CA ARG A 8 -9.44 9.40 -0.46
C ARG A 8 -9.49 9.19 1.04
N GLN A 9 -10.46 9.75 1.69
CA GLN A 9 -10.61 9.60 3.14
C GLN A 9 -11.97 8.99 3.47
N SER A 10 -11.95 8.03 4.37
CA SER A 10 -13.17 7.44 4.92
C SER A 10 -12.99 7.38 6.44
N GLY A 11 -13.67 8.29 7.14
CA GLY A 11 -13.46 8.43 8.58
C GLY A 11 -12.01 8.75 8.89
N SER A 12 -11.37 7.95 9.73
CA SER A 12 -9.96 8.13 10.10
C SER A 12 -9.00 7.37 9.18
N VAL A 13 -9.52 6.67 8.18
CA VAL A 13 -8.70 5.88 7.25
C VAL A 13 -8.46 6.66 5.98
N ILE A 14 -7.19 6.74 5.56
CA ILE A 14 -6.83 7.32 4.27
C ILE A 14 -6.55 6.17 3.31
N ILE A 15 -7.20 6.21 2.15
CA ILE A 15 -7.01 5.22 1.11
C ILE A 15 -6.10 5.84 0.04
N ILE A 16 -5.02 5.15 -0.29
CA ILE A 16 -4.16 5.55 -1.39
C ILE A 16 -4.51 4.64 -2.56
N ASP A 17 -5.09 5.21 -3.62
CA ASP A 17 -5.38 4.48 -4.85
C ASP A 17 -4.15 4.58 -5.75
N LEU A 18 -3.49 3.44 -5.96
CA LEU A 18 -2.32 3.35 -6.82
C LEU A 18 -2.72 2.69 -8.13
N SER A 19 -2.13 3.14 -9.23
CA SER A 19 -2.39 2.52 -10.54
C SER A 19 -1.12 2.52 -11.36
N GLY A 20 -1.03 1.57 -12.30
CA GLY A 20 0.08 1.47 -13.24
C GLY A 20 1.12 0.44 -12.79
N GLN A 21 2.37 0.73 -13.13
CA GLN A 21 3.49 -0.17 -12.83
C GLN A 21 4.36 0.46 -11.75
N ILE A 22 4.53 -0.24 -10.65
CA ILE A 22 5.36 0.27 -9.55
C ILE A 22 6.71 -0.42 -9.61
N LYS A 23 7.70 0.29 -10.14
CA LYS A 23 9.05 -0.19 -10.32
C LYS A 23 10.03 0.68 -9.56
N LEU A 24 11.26 0.18 -9.40
CA LEU A 24 12.35 0.95 -8.84
C LEU A 24 12.46 2.30 -9.55
N GLY A 25 12.67 3.36 -8.79
CA GLY A 25 12.77 4.73 -9.29
C GLY A 25 11.49 5.49 -9.05
N GLU A 26 10.81 5.92 -10.12
CA GLU A 26 9.59 6.73 -9.99
C GLU A 26 8.52 6.02 -9.15
N GLY A 27 8.30 4.73 -9.41
CA GLY A 27 7.24 3.99 -8.73
C GLY A 27 7.46 3.88 -7.24
N THR A 28 8.67 3.51 -6.83
CA THR A 28 8.98 3.39 -5.40
C THR A 28 8.98 4.76 -4.72
N ALA A 29 9.42 5.80 -5.43
CA ALA A 29 9.41 7.16 -4.89
C ALA A 29 7.97 7.66 -4.66
N VAL A 30 7.07 7.41 -5.62
CA VAL A 30 5.67 7.82 -5.48
C VAL A 30 5.04 7.14 -4.27
N LEU A 31 5.27 5.85 -4.09
CA LEU A 31 4.74 5.10 -2.95
C LEU A 31 5.31 5.64 -1.63
N ARG A 32 6.63 5.80 -1.57
CA ARG A 32 7.30 6.29 -0.36
C ARG A 32 6.82 7.68 0.02
N ASP A 33 6.78 8.59 -0.95
CA ASP A 33 6.41 9.97 -0.68
C ASP A 33 4.95 10.10 -0.25
N ALA A 34 4.06 9.33 -0.85
CA ALA A 34 2.65 9.33 -0.48
C ALA A 34 2.47 8.92 0.98
N VAL A 35 3.14 7.86 1.41
CA VAL A 35 3.04 7.38 2.80
C VAL A 35 3.68 8.37 3.76
N LYS A 36 4.87 8.89 3.43
CA LYS A 36 5.55 9.86 4.29
C LYS A 36 4.73 11.13 4.46
N ASP A 37 4.12 11.61 3.39
CA ASP A 37 3.29 12.80 3.44
C ASP A 37 2.12 12.62 4.41
N LEU A 38 1.44 11.49 4.33
CA LEU A 38 0.30 11.20 5.22
C LEU A 38 0.74 11.08 6.67
N LEU A 39 1.84 10.39 6.93
CA LEU A 39 2.37 10.28 8.29
C LEU A 39 2.75 11.64 8.84
N GLY A 40 3.35 12.50 8.00
CA GLY A 40 3.72 13.86 8.40
C GLY A 40 2.53 14.72 8.75
N LYS A 41 1.36 14.41 8.20
CA LYS A 41 0.11 15.10 8.51
C LYS A 41 -0.64 14.49 9.69
N GLY A 42 -0.10 13.44 10.29
CA GLY A 42 -0.71 12.81 11.45
C GLY A 42 -1.67 11.67 11.15
N TYR A 43 -1.83 11.31 9.88
CA TYR A 43 -2.67 10.15 9.53
C TYR A 43 -1.90 8.87 9.81
N LYS A 44 -2.58 7.90 10.43
CA LYS A 44 -1.94 6.66 10.87
C LYS A 44 -2.64 5.40 10.39
N LYS A 45 -3.81 5.53 9.78
CA LYS A 45 -4.57 4.39 9.26
C LYS A 45 -4.58 4.51 7.75
N ILE A 46 -3.75 3.68 7.10
CA ILE A 46 -3.49 3.78 5.67
C ILE A 46 -3.86 2.48 4.98
N LEU A 47 -4.71 2.59 3.97
CA LEU A 47 -5.13 1.46 3.14
C LEU A 47 -4.60 1.68 1.74
N LEU A 48 -3.72 0.79 1.28
CA LEU A 48 -3.18 0.87 -0.08
C LEU A 48 -4.06 0.03 -1.00
N ASN A 49 -4.71 0.70 -1.95
CA ASN A 49 -5.51 0.02 -2.95
C ASN A 49 -4.63 -0.28 -4.16
N LEU A 50 -4.39 -1.57 -4.39
CA LEU A 50 -3.52 -2.06 -5.45
C LEU A 50 -4.31 -2.69 -6.61
N GLY A 51 -5.62 -2.49 -6.64
CA GLY A 51 -6.48 -3.11 -7.64
C GLY A 51 -6.17 -2.73 -9.08
N ASP A 52 -5.58 -1.56 -9.30
CA ASP A 52 -5.21 -1.07 -10.62
C ASP A 52 -3.69 -1.12 -10.86
N VAL A 53 -2.95 -1.81 -9.99
CA VAL A 53 -1.51 -2.00 -10.15
C VAL A 53 -1.30 -3.28 -10.93
N ASN A 54 -0.74 -3.15 -12.13
CA ASN A 54 -0.58 -4.29 -13.03
C ASN A 54 0.84 -4.87 -13.01
N TYR A 55 1.75 -4.28 -12.25
CA TYR A 55 3.12 -4.77 -12.14
C TYR A 55 3.80 -4.23 -10.91
N ILE A 56 4.50 -5.10 -10.19
CA ILE A 56 5.49 -4.71 -9.18
C ILE A 56 6.72 -5.60 -9.34
N ASP A 57 7.88 -5.11 -8.89
CA ASP A 57 9.09 -5.92 -8.84
C ASP A 57 9.45 -6.21 -7.37
N SER A 58 10.48 -7.04 -7.16
CA SER A 58 10.88 -7.42 -5.82
C SER A 58 11.40 -6.23 -5.00
N ILE A 59 11.92 -5.22 -5.67
CA ILE A 59 12.40 -4.01 -4.99
C ILE A 59 11.22 -3.22 -4.45
N THR A 60 10.13 -3.15 -5.23
CA THR A 60 8.89 -2.51 -4.79
C THR A 60 8.30 -3.22 -3.57
N VAL A 61 8.41 -4.55 -3.51
CA VAL A 61 7.97 -5.30 -2.33
C VAL A 61 8.75 -4.82 -1.09
N GLY A 62 10.05 -4.59 -1.24
CA GLY A 62 10.87 -4.03 -0.17
C GLY A 62 10.37 -2.65 0.27
N GLU A 63 9.92 -1.83 -0.68
CA GLU A 63 9.36 -0.52 -0.36
C GLU A 63 8.02 -0.64 0.38
N LEU A 64 7.20 -1.63 0.03
CA LEU A 64 5.96 -1.90 0.76
C LEU A 64 6.25 -2.29 2.22
N ILE A 65 7.27 -3.11 2.44
CA ILE A 65 7.68 -3.50 3.79
C ILE A 65 8.17 -2.26 4.57
N SER A 66 8.98 -1.42 3.93
CA SER A 66 9.44 -0.16 4.55
C SER A 66 8.28 0.72 4.95
N ALA A 67 7.28 0.87 4.09
CA ALA A 67 6.10 1.66 4.38
C ALA A 67 5.33 1.07 5.56
N PHE A 68 5.13 -0.24 5.56
CA PHE A 68 4.46 -0.96 6.63
C PHE A 68 5.16 -0.71 7.97
N THR A 69 6.48 -0.85 7.98
CA THR A 69 7.29 -0.65 9.18
C THR A 69 7.22 0.79 9.68
N SER A 70 7.33 1.75 8.77
CA SER A 70 7.27 3.17 9.14
C SER A 70 5.93 3.53 9.77
N VAL A 71 4.84 3.03 9.20
CA VAL A 71 3.51 3.29 9.75
C VAL A 71 3.37 2.65 11.14
N ARG A 72 3.81 1.41 11.29
CA ARG A 72 3.77 0.73 12.60
C ARG A 72 4.59 1.45 13.65
N ASN A 73 5.78 1.91 13.28
CA ASN A 73 6.66 2.59 14.22
C ASN A 73 6.06 3.90 14.74
N GLN A 74 5.11 4.46 14.02
CA GLN A 74 4.41 5.66 14.46
C GLN A 74 3.06 5.35 15.12
N GLY A 75 2.84 4.09 15.45
CA GLY A 75 1.62 3.68 16.14
C GLY A 75 0.42 3.49 15.22
N GLY A 76 0.65 3.38 13.91
CA GLY A 76 -0.42 3.23 12.92
C GLY A 76 -0.54 1.83 12.37
N GLU A 77 -1.40 1.70 11.37
CA GLU A 77 -1.65 0.45 10.67
C GLU A 77 -1.67 0.70 9.17
N LEU A 78 -1.06 -0.20 8.40
CA LEU A 78 -1.11 -0.19 6.95
C LEU A 78 -1.67 -1.54 6.50
N LYS A 79 -2.69 -1.51 5.65
CA LYS A 79 -3.32 -2.70 5.10
C LYS A 79 -3.35 -2.58 3.58
N LEU A 80 -3.50 -3.72 2.91
CA LEU A 80 -3.56 -3.78 1.44
C LEU A 80 -4.97 -4.17 0.99
N LEU A 81 -5.40 -3.58 -0.12
CA LEU A 81 -6.72 -3.80 -0.69
C LEU A 81 -6.59 -4.19 -2.17
N HIS A 82 -7.32 -5.20 -2.59
CA HIS A 82 -7.47 -5.62 -3.99
C HIS A 82 -6.14 -5.94 -4.68
N LEU A 83 -5.51 -7.04 -4.31
CA LEU A 83 -4.30 -7.46 -5.03
C LEU A 83 -4.68 -8.02 -6.40
N THR A 84 -4.01 -7.52 -7.44
CA THR A 84 -4.09 -8.20 -8.75
C THR A 84 -3.36 -9.53 -8.65
N LYS A 85 -3.62 -10.42 -9.60
CA LYS A 85 -2.96 -11.72 -9.60
C LYS A 85 -1.44 -11.58 -9.66
N LYS A 86 -0.94 -10.64 -10.45
CA LYS A 86 0.51 -10.42 -10.57
C LYS A 86 1.13 -9.95 -9.27
N VAL A 87 0.48 -9.00 -8.59
CA VAL A 87 0.97 -8.49 -7.32
C VAL A 87 0.95 -9.60 -6.26
N ARG A 88 -0.15 -10.36 -6.19
CA ARG A 88 -0.25 -11.48 -5.26
C ARG A 88 0.87 -12.49 -5.50
N THR A 89 1.12 -12.83 -6.77
CA THR A 89 2.16 -13.80 -7.12
C THR A 89 3.53 -13.34 -6.62
N VAL A 90 3.88 -12.07 -6.82
CA VAL A 90 5.17 -11.55 -6.36
C VAL A 90 5.27 -11.62 -4.83
N LEU A 91 4.20 -11.28 -4.12
CA LEU A 91 4.20 -11.38 -2.67
C LEU A 91 4.32 -12.82 -2.18
N GLU A 92 3.69 -13.76 -2.87
CA GLU A 92 3.78 -15.19 -2.53
C GLU A 92 5.18 -15.74 -2.78
N ILE A 93 5.76 -15.41 -3.95
CA ILE A 93 7.11 -15.87 -4.30
C ILE A 93 8.14 -15.35 -3.32
N THR A 94 8.01 -14.10 -2.88
CA THR A 94 8.93 -13.52 -1.90
C THR A 94 8.62 -13.94 -0.47
N ARG A 95 7.55 -14.71 -0.28
CA ARG A 95 7.08 -15.17 1.05
C ARG A 95 6.68 -14.02 1.96
N LEU A 96 6.25 -12.91 1.40
CA LEU A 96 5.87 -11.72 2.16
C LEU A 96 4.36 -11.49 2.20
N TYR A 97 3.60 -12.36 1.53
CA TYR A 97 2.15 -12.23 1.49
C TYR A 97 1.53 -12.20 2.92
N THR A 98 2.06 -13.00 3.83
CA THR A 98 1.52 -13.10 5.19
C THR A 98 1.94 -11.97 6.11
N VAL A 99 2.88 -11.12 5.66
CA VAL A 99 3.30 -9.95 6.45
C VAL A 99 2.18 -8.91 6.48
N PHE A 100 1.42 -8.83 5.39
CA PHE A 100 0.39 -7.80 5.23
C PHE A 100 -1.00 -8.34 5.54
N ASP A 101 -1.86 -7.46 6.04
CA ASP A 101 -3.29 -7.73 6.16
C ASP A 101 -3.90 -7.35 4.80
N VAL A 102 -4.30 -8.35 4.03
CA VAL A 102 -4.81 -8.18 2.68
C VAL A 102 -6.32 -8.42 2.67
N ARG A 103 -7.06 -7.47 2.11
CA ARG A 103 -8.52 -7.55 2.02
C ARG A 103 -8.96 -7.37 0.58
N ASP A 104 -10.08 -7.98 0.23
CA ASP A 104 -10.63 -7.90 -1.12
C ASP A 104 -11.88 -7.01 -1.20
N ASP A 105 -12.40 -6.56 -0.06
CA ASP A 105 -13.55 -5.69 0.01
C ASP A 105 -13.19 -4.41 0.75
N GLU A 106 -13.45 -3.26 0.14
CA GLU A 106 -13.04 -1.97 0.70
C GLU A 106 -13.73 -1.67 2.04
N ALA A 107 -15.03 -1.88 2.12
CA ALA A 107 -15.76 -1.61 3.36
C ALA A 107 -15.23 -2.47 4.50
N GLU A 108 -14.97 -3.73 4.22
CA GLU A 108 -14.42 -4.68 5.18
C GLU A 108 -13.01 -4.27 5.61
N ALA A 109 -12.20 -3.83 4.63
CA ALA A 109 -10.84 -3.38 4.91
C ALA A 109 -10.84 -2.15 5.83
N ILE A 110 -11.72 -1.19 5.55
CA ILE A 110 -11.84 0.01 6.37
C ILE A 110 -12.28 -0.35 7.79
N ALA A 111 -13.24 -1.25 7.91
CA ALA A 111 -13.74 -1.68 9.22
C ALA A 111 -12.70 -2.46 10.04
N ALA A 112 -11.69 -3.00 9.39
CA ALA A 112 -10.64 -3.78 10.07
C ALA A 112 -9.62 -2.91 10.80
N PHE A 113 -9.58 -1.61 10.55
CA PHE A 113 -8.69 -0.70 11.28
C PHE A 113 -9.23 -0.44 12.68
N ASN A 114 -8.33 -0.35 13.63
CA ASN A 114 -8.69 -0.08 15.03
C ASN A 114 -8.83 1.41 15.34
#